data_a4597ce30b0f0961a69a34e421d799ea
#
_entry.id   a4597ce30b0f0961a69a34e421d799ea
#
_cell.length_a   1.000
_cell.length_b   1.000
_cell.length_c   1.000
_cell.angle_alpha   90.00
_cell.angle_beta   90.00
_cell.angle_gamma   90.00
#
_symmetry.space_group_name_H-M   'P 1'
#
loop_
_entity.id
_entity.type
_entity.pdbx_description
1 polymer ?
#
loop_
_entity_poly.entity_id
_entity_poly.type
_entity_poly.pdbx_seq_one_letter_code
_entity_poly.pdbx_strand_id
1 'polypeptide(L)'
;MEMYEVVQSTSGESQVSDESAAGEPVIEPVNAERFAREGLTVLHRLTESARADVTRAAGLIADCVRADGVVQAFGTGHSQALVLELAGRAGGLVPTNRIGIADLVLYGGDHPSVLDDPLLERKPGIAARLYELAAPHPQDLFVVISNSGVNNVIVEMALHAKEQGHRLLAITSLSHTRAVPAGHPSGKKLADLADVILDNAAPSGDALLELPGGGAVCALSTLTGVLLVQMAVAEAAGQLLASGDRPPVYVSANVPGGFEGNLELEKRYAGRIRRTAS
;
A
#
# COMPACT_ATOMS: atom_id res chain seq x y z
N MET A 1 -81.52 56.57 1.59
CA MET A 1 -81.42 56.79 2.95
C MET A 1 -80.76 55.59 3.61
N GLU A 2 -79.49 55.49 3.47
CA GLU A 2 -78.61 54.54 4.18
C GLU A 2 -77.14 55.00 3.88
N MET A 3 -76.44 55.27 4.97
CA MET A 3 -75.06 55.73 4.94
C MET A 3 -74.13 54.52 4.78
N TYR A 4 -73.21 54.59 3.79
CA TYR A 4 -72.14 53.63 3.70
C TYR A 4 -70.92 54.17 4.48
N GLU A 5 -70.52 53.47 5.55
CA GLU A 5 -69.27 53.64 6.20
C GLU A 5 -68.11 53.06 5.37
N VAL A 6 -67.08 53.88 5.15
CA VAL A 6 -65.86 53.47 4.52
C VAL A 6 -64.91 52.90 5.59
N VAL A 7 -64.65 51.62 5.55
CA VAL A 7 -63.63 50.98 6.36
C VAL A 7 -62.28 51.04 5.61
N GLN A 8 -61.34 51.77 6.19
CA GLN A 8 -59.94 51.78 5.73
C GLN A 8 -59.28 50.44 6.13
N SER A 9 -58.82 49.67 5.14
CA SER A 9 -57.95 48.49 5.36
C SER A 9 -56.49 48.92 5.38
N THR A 10 -55.82 48.76 6.51
CA THR A 10 -54.37 48.88 6.65
C THR A 10 -53.70 47.66 6.03
N SER A 11 -52.93 47.89 5.00
CA SER A 11 -52.04 46.92 4.38
C SER A 11 -50.86 46.62 5.33
N GLY A 12 -50.88 45.46 5.97
CA GLY A 12 -49.71 44.90 6.62
C GLY A 12 -48.79 44.21 5.58
N GLU A 13 -47.67 44.83 5.34
CA GLU A 13 -46.56 44.20 4.60
C GLU A 13 -46.00 43.06 5.46
N SER A 14 -46.26 41.80 5.08
CA SER A 14 -45.53 40.65 5.60
C SER A 14 -44.17 40.61 4.93
N GLN A 15 -43.12 40.89 5.69
CA GLN A 15 -41.75 40.52 5.31
C GLN A 15 -41.64 39.02 5.22
N VAL A 16 -41.57 38.50 4.01
CA VAL A 16 -41.13 37.15 3.71
C VAL A 16 -39.62 37.15 3.95
N SER A 17 -39.18 36.55 5.03
CA SER A 17 -37.77 36.24 5.27
C SER A 17 -37.32 35.31 4.18
N ASP A 18 -36.39 35.79 3.35
CA ASP A 18 -35.68 35.03 2.34
C ASP A 18 -34.74 34.03 3.08
N GLU A 19 -35.28 32.85 3.39
CA GLU A 19 -34.46 31.71 3.82
C GLU A 19 -33.58 31.34 2.64
N SER A 20 -32.31 31.74 2.71
CA SER A 20 -31.23 31.41 1.80
C SER A 20 -31.25 29.91 1.51
N ALA A 21 -31.63 29.56 0.29
CA ALA A 21 -31.38 28.24 -0.26
C ALA A 21 -29.88 27.97 -0.18
N ALA A 22 -29.48 27.11 0.75
CA ALA A 22 -28.14 26.53 0.76
C ALA A 22 -27.99 25.83 -0.59
N GLY A 23 -27.20 26.42 -1.49
CA GLY A 23 -26.96 25.87 -2.81
C GLY A 23 -26.49 24.41 -2.69
N GLU A 24 -27.06 23.54 -3.48
CA GLU A 24 -26.59 22.16 -3.60
C GLU A 24 -25.06 22.20 -3.81
N PRO A 25 -24.30 21.34 -3.15
CA PRO A 25 -22.85 21.31 -3.31
C PRO A 25 -22.54 21.08 -4.81
N VAL A 26 -21.85 22.01 -5.43
CA VAL A 26 -21.41 21.89 -6.81
C VAL A 26 -20.37 20.76 -6.83
N ILE A 27 -20.80 19.57 -7.22
CA ILE A 27 -19.91 18.42 -7.41
C ILE A 27 -19.04 18.73 -8.63
N GLU A 28 -17.73 18.92 -8.42
CA GLU A 28 -16.79 19.09 -9.52
C GLU A 28 -16.87 17.91 -10.49
N PRO A 29 -16.77 18.13 -11.82
CA PRO A 29 -16.86 17.05 -12.80
C PRO A 29 -15.74 16.02 -12.61
N VAL A 30 -16.08 14.75 -12.76
CA VAL A 30 -15.12 13.65 -12.75
C VAL A 30 -14.41 13.61 -14.10
N ASN A 31 -13.12 13.92 -14.12
CA ASN A 31 -12.28 13.93 -15.32
C ASN A 31 -10.80 13.74 -15.00
N ALA A 32 -9.98 13.58 -16.02
CA ALA A 32 -8.54 13.35 -15.89
C ALA A 32 -7.81 14.53 -15.22
N GLU A 33 -8.23 15.76 -15.48
CA GLU A 33 -7.61 16.96 -14.91
C GLU A 33 -7.82 17.04 -13.40
N ARG A 34 -9.05 16.75 -12.92
CA ARG A 34 -9.36 16.69 -11.50
C ARG A 34 -8.57 15.58 -10.81
N PHE A 35 -8.50 14.39 -11.41
CA PHE A 35 -7.69 13.30 -10.88
C PHE A 35 -6.21 13.67 -10.75
N ALA A 36 -5.64 14.26 -11.81
CA ALA A 36 -4.23 14.68 -11.79
C ALA A 36 -3.99 15.75 -10.70
N ARG A 37 -4.84 16.77 -10.60
CA ARG A 37 -4.72 17.83 -9.59
C ARG A 37 -4.79 17.28 -8.16
N GLU A 38 -5.82 16.50 -7.85
CA GLU A 38 -6.02 15.95 -6.51
C GLU A 38 -4.98 14.89 -6.17
N GLY A 39 -4.65 14.01 -7.10
CA GLY A 39 -3.62 12.98 -6.92
C GLY A 39 -2.24 13.59 -6.67
N LEU A 40 -1.82 14.57 -7.46
CA LEU A 40 -0.56 15.29 -7.26
C LEU A 40 -0.53 16.03 -5.91
N THR A 41 -1.67 16.55 -5.47
CA THR A 41 -1.77 17.20 -4.15
C THR A 41 -1.51 16.20 -3.01
N VAL A 42 -2.04 14.98 -3.12
CA VAL A 42 -1.77 13.92 -2.13
C VAL A 42 -0.31 13.47 -2.18
N LEU A 43 0.23 13.23 -3.39
CA LEU A 43 1.63 12.84 -3.56
C LEU A 43 2.59 13.89 -2.97
N HIS A 44 2.35 15.18 -3.22
CA HIS A 44 3.17 16.27 -2.67
C HIS A 44 3.15 16.26 -1.13
N ARG A 45 1.95 16.20 -0.52
CA ARG A 45 1.84 16.14 0.95
C ARG A 45 2.54 14.90 1.52
N LEU A 46 2.44 13.76 0.83
CA LEU A 46 3.06 12.50 1.26
C LEU A 46 4.59 12.61 1.30
N THR A 47 5.22 13.28 0.33
CA THR A 47 6.68 13.45 0.33
C THR A 47 7.22 14.18 1.56
N GLU A 48 6.41 15.04 2.17
CA GLU A 48 6.77 15.76 3.37
C GLU A 48 6.41 15.00 4.64
N SER A 49 5.16 14.51 4.73
CA SER A 49 4.65 13.85 5.94
C SER A 49 5.29 12.49 6.21
N ALA A 50 5.66 11.74 5.17
CA ALA A 50 6.25 10.41 5.31
C ALA A 50 7.76 10.41 5.58
N ARG A 51 8.44 11.55 5.53
CA ARG A 51 9.91 11.63 5.55
C ARG A 51 10.55 10.88 6.72
N ALA A 52 10.06 11.08 7.94
CA ALA A 52 10.60 10.43 9.13
C ALA A 52 10.39 8.90 9.08
N ASP A 53 9.23 8.45 8.62
CA ASP A 53 8.91 7.03 8.52
C ASP A 53 9.68 6.37 7.38
N VAL A 54 9.89 7.06 6.27
CA VAL A 54 10.77 6.61 5.17
C VAL A 54 12.21 6.42 5.67
N THR A 55 12.75 7.37 6.44
CA THR A 55 14.10 7.21 7.02
C THR A 55 14.19 6.00 7.95
N ARG A 56 13.16 5.74 8.77
CA ARG A 56 13.11 4.54 9.64
C ARG A 56 12.97 3.25 8.83
N ALA A 57 12.09 3.24 7.82
CA ALA A 57 11.91 2.10 6.92
C ALA A 57 13.21 1.77 6.16
N ALA A 58 13.87 2.80 5.66
CA ALA A 58 15.18 2.69 5.01
C ALA A 58 16.24 2.09 5.94
N GLY A 59 16.24 2.45 7.21
CA GLY A 59 17.11 1.84 8.23
C GLY A 59 16.89 0.34 8.35
N LEU A 60 15.63 -0.12 8.42
CA LEU A 60 15.33 -1.56 8.45
C LEU A 60 15.81 -2.29 7.18
N ILE A 61 15.64 -1.67 6.01
CA ILE A 61 16.11 -2.23 4.73
C ILE A 61 17.65 -2.28 4.69
N ALA A 62 18.32 -1.20 5.08
CA ALA A 62 19.76 -1.14 5.07
C ALA A 62 20.38 -2.14 6.06
N ASP A 63 19.83 -2.27 7.26
CA ASP A 63 20.28 -3.24 8.27
C ASP A 63 20.09 -4.69 7.78
N CYS A 64 18.96 -4.99 7.15
CA CYS A 64 18.71 -6.29 6.52
C CYS A 64 19.78 -6.59 5.45
N VAL A 65 20.07 -5.65 4.55
CA VAL A 65 21.08 -5.81 3.49
C VAL A 65 22.47 -6.01 4.06
N ARG A 66 22.87 -5.23 5.08
CA ARG A 66 24.18 -5.38 5.77
C ARG A 66 24.34 -6.73 6.44
N ALA A 67 23.24 -7.26 7.00
CA ALA A 67 23.23 -8.57 7.64
C ALA A 67 23.16 -9.73 6.62
N ASP A 68 23.29 -9.46 5.33
CA ASP A 68 23.09 -10.44 4.25
C ASP A 68 21.68 -11.06 4.24
N GLY A 69 20.70 -10.28 4.70
CA GLY A 69 19.29 -10.62 4.70
C GLY A 69 18.63 -10.36 3.35
N VAL A 70 17.40 -10.83 3.24
CA VAL A 70 16.50 -10.63 2.10
C VAL A 70 15.24 -9.91 2.57
N VAL A 71 14.81 -8.92 1.80
CA VAL A 71 13.51 -8.26 2.00
C VAL A 71 12.43 -9.17 1.45
N GLN A 72 11.62 -9.77 2.32
CA GLN A 72 10.51 -10.65 2.00
C GLN A 72 9.25 -9.82 1.81
N ALA A 73 8.90 -9.51 0.55
CA ALA A 73 7.77 -8.65 0.22
C ALA A 73 6.51 -9.47 -0.02
N PHE A 74 5.43 -9.15 0.70
CA PHE A 74 4.14 -9.83 0.63
C PHE A 74 2.98 -8.85 0.52
N GLY A 75 2.04 -9.15 -0.36
CA GLY A 75 0.79 -8.42 -0.54
C GLY A 75 -0.15 -9.20 -1.44
N THR A 76 -1.46 -9.00 -1.30
CA THR A 76 -2.49 -9.68 -2.08
C THR A 76 -3.33 -8.69 -2.89
N GLY A 77 -4.07 -9.20 -3.89
CA GLY A 77 -4.85 -8.35 -4.77
C GLY A 77 -3.99 -7.29 -5.45
N HIS A 78 -4.47 -6.05 -5.53
CA HIS A 78 -3.73 -4.94 -6.16
C HIS A 78 -2.46 -4.51 -5.41
N SER A 79 -2.33 -4.85 -4.12
CA SER A 79 -1.08 -4.62 -3.37
C SER A 79 0.11 -5.40 -3.93
N GLN A 80 -0.10 -6.43 -4.75
CA GLN A 80 0.96 -7.14 -5.48
C GLN A 80 1.74 -6.21 -6.43
N ALA A 81 1.15 -5.13 -6.92
CA ALA A 81 1.85 -4.15 -7.75
C ALA A 81 3.05 -3.55 -6.98
N LEU A 82 2.89 -3.27 -5.68
CA LEU A 82 3.98 -2.74 -4.85
C LEU A 82 5.01 -3.83 -4.51
N VAL A 83 4.58 -5.09 -4.38
CA VAL A 83 5.50 -6.22 -4.22
C VAL A 83 6.39 -6.37 -5.45
N LEU A 84 5.82 -6.24 -6.66
CA LEU A 84 6.56 -6.25 -7.92
C LEU A 84 7.46 -5.01 -8.05
N GLU A 85 7.06 -3.88 -7.50
CA GLU A 85 7.86 -2.66 -7.48
C GLU A 85 9.11 -2.79 -6.59
N LEU A 86 9.02 -3.54 -5.49
CA LEU A 86 10.15 -3.85 -4.61
C LEU A 86 11.07 -4.90 -5.20
N ALA A 87 10.51 -5.97 -5.79
CA ALA A 87 11.24 -7.17 -6.12
C ALA A 87 11.52 -7.29 -7.63
N GLY A 88 12.80 -7.31 -7.98
CA GLY A 88 13.23 -7.82 -9.27
C GLY A 88 13.20 -6.86 -10.44
N ARG A 89 13.14 -5.55 -10.20
CA ARG A 89 13.19 -4.55 -11.27
C ARG A 89 14.53 -3.83 -11.36
N ALA A 90 14.88 -3.30 -12.53
CA ALA A 90 16.03 -2.41 -12.68
C ALA A 90 15.87 -1.17 -11.76
N GLY A 91 16.94 -0.80 -11.06
CA GLY A 91 16.96 0.26 -10.04
C GLY A 91 16.53 -0.19 -8.66
N GLY A 92 15.98 -1.40 -8.49
CA GLY A 92 15.63 -1.96 -7.18
C GLY A 92 16.79 -2.75 -6.56
N LEU A 93 16.66 -3.05 -5.27
CA LEU A 93 17.65 -3.86 -4.54
C LEU A 93 17.56 -5.34 -4.93
N VAL A 94 18.71 -5.98 -5.15
CA VAL A 94 18.80 -7.42 -5.50
C VAL A 94 18.24 -8.31 -4.39
N PRO A 95 18.59 -8.14 -3.08
CA PRO A 95 18.09 -8.99 -2.00
C PRO A 95 16.62 -8.69 -1.67
N THR A 96 15.75 -8.85 -2.64
CA THR A 96 14.30 -8.72 -2.48
C THR A 96 13.59 -9.94 -3.04
N ASN A 97 12.75 -10.58 -2.26
CA ASN A 97 11.97 -11.74 -2.65
C ASN A 97 10.48 -11.40 -2.67
N ARG A 98 9.79 -11.86 -3.70
CA ARG A 98 8.34 -11.77 -3.80
C ARG A 98 7.72 -13.03 -3.22
N ILE A 99 6.84 -12.86 -2.24
CA ILE A 99 5.94 -13.91 -1.77
C ILE A 99 4.56 -13.67 -2.36
N GLY A 100 3.99 -14.65 -3.02
CA GLY A 100 2.66 -14.54 -3.65
C GLY A 100 1.81 -15.77 -3.38
N ILE A 101 0.48 -15.62 -3.43
CA ILE A 101 -0.45 -16.75 -3.26
C ILE A 101 -0.21 -17.84 -4.31
N ALA A 102 0.20 -17.46 -5.51
CA ALA A 102 0.57 -18.39 -6.57
C ALA A 102 1.74 -19.33 -6.20
N ASP A 103 2.52 -18.99 -5.17
CA ASP A 103 3.62 -19.84 -4.69
C ASP A 103 3.14 -21.17 -4.14
N LEU A 104 1.88 -21.26 -3.70
CA LEU A 104 1.23 -22.52 -3.32
C LEU A 104 1.25 -23.54 -4.48
N VAL A 105 1.07 -23.07 -5.70
CA VAL A 105 1.11 -23.87 -6.92
C VAL A 105 2.54 -24.00 -7.44
N LEU A 106 3.25 -22.89 -7.55
CA LEU A 106 4.58 -22.85 -8.20
C LEU A 106 5.64 -23.63 -7.41
N TYR A 107 5.54 -23.61 -6.08
CA TYR A 107 6.53 -24.19 -5.18
C TYR A 107 5.94 -25.13 -4.14
N GLY A 108 4.63 -25.01 -3.84
CA GLY A 108 3.95 -25.80 -2.81
C GLY A 108 3.32 -27.10 -3.31
N GLY A 109 3.29 -27.33 -4.62
CA GLY A 109 2.71 -28.54 -5.23
C GLY A 109 1.19 -28.58 -5.26
N ASP A 110 0.50 -27.50 -4.94
CA ASP A 110 -0.96 -27.43 -5.03
C ASP A 110 -1.43 -27.46 -6.49
N HIS A 111 -2.65 -27.99 -6.71
CA HIS A 111 -3.25 -27.95 -8.03
C HIS A 111 -3.62 -26.48 -8.41
N PRO A 112 -3.43 -26.04 -9.66
CA PRO A 112 -3.75 -24.67 -10.09
C PRO A 112 -5.14 -24.16 -9.73
N SER A 113 -6.15 -25.06 -9.69
CA SER A 113 -7.53 -24.72 -9.32
C SER A 113 -7.68 -24.13 -7.90
N VAL A 114 -6.68 -24.24 -7.04
CA VAL A 114 -6.71 -23.57 -5.73
C VAL A 114 -6.80 -22.04 -5.88
N LEU A 115 -6.23 -21.52 -6.96
CA LEU A 115 -6.23 -20.10 -7.26
C LEU A 115 -7.57 -19.55 -7.78
N ASP A 116 -8.49 -20.45 -8.17
CA ASP A 116 -9.84 -20.10 -8.62
C ASP A 116 -10.78 -19.76 -7.45
N ASP A 117 -10.36 -20.04 -6.21
CA ASP A 117 -11.15 -19.75 -5.02
C ASP A 117 -11.11 -18.27 -4.65
N PRO A 118 -12.22 -17.52 -4.81
CA PRO A 118 -12.26 -16.09 -4.51
C PRO A 118 -12.09 -15.77 -3.02
N LEU A 119 -12.19 -16.78 -2.16
CA LEU A 119 -12.03 -16.64 -0.70
C LEU A 119 -10.68 -17.16 -0.18
N LEU A 120 -9.76 -17.52 -1.07
CA LEU A 120 -8.48 -18.11 -0.71
C LEU A 120 -7.71 -17.23 0.31
N GLU A 121 -7.71 -15.91 0.13
CA GLU A 121 -7.07 -14.95 1.04
C GLU A 121 -7.70 -14.90 2.45
N ARG A 122 -8.88 -15.48 2.62
CA ARG A 122 -9.60 -15.52 3.90
C ARG A 122 -9.43 -16.84 4.63
N LYS A 123 -8.85 -17.85 3.98
CA LYS A 123 -8.62 -19.16 4.59
C LYS A 123 -7.47 -19.10 5.59
N PRO A 124 -7.62 -19.73 6.76
CA PRO A 124 -6.55 -19.82 7.72
C PRO A 124 -5.41 -20.74 7.23
N GLY A 125 -4.18 -20.48 7.68
CA GLY A 125 -3.01 -21.32 7.40
C GLY A 125 -2.35 -21.08 6.03
N ILE A 126 -2.93 -20.24 5.16
CA ILE A 126 -2.32 -19.91 3.87
C ILE A 126 -1.02 -19.14 4.08
N ALA A 127 -1.01 -18.16 4.98
CA ALA A 127 0.19 -17.39 5.28
C ALA A 127 1.31 -18.25 5.86
N ALA A 128 0.99 -19.19 6.74
CA ALA A 128 1.97 -20.12 7.31
C ALA A 128 2.67 -20.94 6.21
N ARG A 129 1.90 -21.51 5.28
CA ARG A 129 2.46 -22.24 4.15
C ARG A 129 3.32 -21.38 3.24
N LEU A 130 2.88 -20.15 2.95
CA LEU A 130 3.66 -19.19 2.14
C LEU A 130 4.97 -18.81 2.85
N TYR A 131 4.94 -18.63 4.17
CA TYR A 131 6.11 -18.36 4.98
C TYR A 131 7.10 -19.55 4.91
N GLU A 132 6.64 -20.77 5.12
CA GLU A 132 7.46 -21.99 4.99
C GLU A 132 8.07 -22.13 3.60
N LEU A 133 7.28 -21.88 2.54
CA LEU A 133 7.76 -21.92 1.17
C LEU A 133 8.81 -20.82 0.88
N ALA A 134 8.68 -19.64 1.47
CA ALA A 134 9.66 -18.58 1.34
C ALA A 134 10.98 -18.90 2.06
N ALA A 135 10.95 -19.76 3.08
CA ALA A 135 12.09 -20.20 3.89
C ALA A 135 12.98 -19.02 4.34
N PRO A 136 12.43 -18.01 5.02
CA PRO A 136 13.19 -16.83 5.39
C PRO A 136 14.27 -17.15 6.43
N HIS A 137 15.37 -16.40 6.40
CA HIS A 137 16.43 -16.47 7.40
C HIS A 137 16.19 -15.45 8.53
N PRO A 138 16.73 -15.65 9.74
CA PRO A 138 16.47 -14.79 10.90
C PRO A 138 16.74 -13.30 10.68
N GLN A 139 17.68 -12.95 9.79
CA GLN A 139 18.04 -11.58 9.45
C GLN A 139 17.15 -10.93 8.37
N ASP A 140 16.18 -11.68 7.83
CA ASP A 140 15.30 -11.16 6.78
C ASP A 140 14.30 -10.14 7.34
N LEU A 141 13.99 -9.13 6.54
CA LEU A 141 12.98 -8.13 6.81
C LEU A 141 11.68 -8.49 6.07
N PHE A 142 10.56 -8.50 6.77
CA PHE A 142 9.26 -8.60 6.11
C PHE A 142 8.71 -7.21 5.75
N VAL A 143 8.27 -7.06 4.51
CA VAL A 143 7.51 -5.90 4.03
C VAL A 143 6.13 -6.39 3.63
N VAL A 144 5.13 -6.11 4.47
CA VAL A 144 3.74 -6.54 4.24
C VAL A 144 2.91 -5.35 3.78
N ILE A 145 2.22 -5.53 2.67
CA ILE A 145 1.54 -4.47 1.94
C ILE A 145 0.04 -4.78 1.84
N SER A 146 -0.78 -3.90 2.39
CA SER A 146 -2.24 -4.01 2.29
C SER A 146 -2.89 -2.66 2.59
N ASN A 147 -3.73 -2.16 1.68
CA ASN A 147 -4.37 -0.86 1.88
C ASN A 147 -5.28 -0.84 3.12
N SER A 148 -6.09 -1.88 3.35
CA SER A 148 -6.93 -1.99 4.55
C SER A 148 -6.20 -2.53 5.78
N GLY A 149 -5.21 -3.38 5.58
CA GLY A 149 -4.45 -4.02 6.66
C GLY A 149 -5.24 -5.03 7.51
N VAL A 150 -6.39 -5.54 7.04
CA VAL A 150 -7.32 -6.36 7.86
C VAL A 150 -7.57 -7.77 7.33
N ASN A 151 -7.18 -8.11 6.09
CA ASN A 151 -7.42 -9.43 5.52
C ASN A 151 -6.66 -10.51 6.28
N ASN A 152 -7.27 -11.70 6.47
CA ASN A 152 -6.72 -12.78 7.27
C ASN A 152 -5.28 -13.12 6.89
N VAL A 153 -5.01 -13.42 5.62
CA VAL A 153 -3.69 -13.81 5.16
C VAL A 153 -2.61 -12.74 5.39
N ILE A 154 -3.00 -11.46 5.35
CA ILE A 154 -2.12 -10.31 5.62
C ILE A 154 -1.73 -10.27 7.11
N VAL A 155 -2.74 -10.39 7.98
CA VAL A 155 -2.51 -10.35 9.44
C VAL A 155 -1.79 -11.61 9.90
N GLU A 156 -2.13 -12.81 9.36
CA GLU A 156 -1.41 -14.06 9.64
C GLU A 156 0.06 -13.98 9.23
N MET A 157 0.38 -13.45 8.05
CA MET A 157 1.77 -13.29 7.61
C MET A 157 2.54 -12.36 8.55
N ALA A 158 1.92 -11.24 8.95
CA ALA A 158 2.51 -10.31 9.90
C ALA A 158 2.74 -10.94 11.30
N LEU A 159 1.76 -11.72 11.80
CA LEU A 159 1.88 -12.47 13.05
C LEU A 159 3.01 -13.48 12.97
N HIS A 160 3.05 -14.30 11.91
CA HIS A 160 4.11 -15.27 11.69
C HIS A 160 5.49 -14.64 11.66
N ALA A 161 5.67 -13.56 10.89
CA ALA A 161 6.93 -12.84 10.85
C ALA A 161 7.36 -12.35 12.26
N LYS A 162 6.43 -11.80 13.05
CA LYS A 162 6.72 -11.33 14.41
C LYS A 162 7.01 -12.47 15.38
N GLU A 163 6.29 -13.58 15.32
CA GLU A 163 6.51 -14.78 16.15
C GLU A 163 7.89 -15.41 15.91
N GLN A 164 8.38 -15.34 14.66
CA GLN A 164 9.71 -15.81 14.28
C GLN A 164 10.83 -14.77 14.53
N GLY A 165 10.49 -13.61 15.09
CA GLY A 165 11.47 -12.58 15.49
C GLY A 165 11.88 -11.61 14.39
N HIS A 166 11.24 -11.67 13.22
CA HIS A 166 11.56 -10.74 12.12
C HIS A 166 11.12 -9.31 12.41
N ARG A 167 11.87 -8.37 11.83
CA ARG A 167 11.39 -6.98 11.73
C ARG A 167 10.31 -6.90 10.65
N LEU A 168 9.34 -6.02 10.87
CA LEU A 168 8.17 -5.88 10.01
C LEU A 168 7.95 -4.42 9.61
N LEU A 169 8.02 -4.15 8.31
CA LEU A 169 7.59 -2.90 7.69
C LEU A 169 6.20 -3.10 7.08
N ALA A 170 5.26 -2.23 7.41
CA ALA A 170 3.93 -2.21 6.80
C ALA A 170 3.80 -1.04 5.82
N ILE A 171 3.18 -1.27 4.66
CA ILE A 171 2.67 -0.22 3.78
C ILE A 171 1.15 -0.35 3.77
N THR A 172 0.44 0.63 4.31
CA THR A 172 -1.01 0.57 4.51
C THR A 172 -1.63 1.97 4.53
N SER A 173 -2.94 2.09 4.33
CA SER A 173 -3.66 3.33 4.60
C SER A 173 -4.15 3.34 6.05
N LEU A 174 -3.61 4.20 6.88
CA LEU A 174 -4.09 4.36 8.24
C LEU A 174 -5.53 4.91 8.29
N SER A 175 -5.92 5.73 7.31
CA SER A 175 -7.29 6.21 7.17
C SER A 175 -8.25 5.04 6.93
N HIS A 176 -7.97 4.19 5.95
CA HIS A 176 -8.79 3.01 5.63
C HIS A 176 -8.78 2.00 6.78
N THR A 177 -7.58 1.70 7.33
CA THR A 177 -7.42 0.75 8.45
C THR A 177 -8.28 1.13 9.67
N ARG A 178 -8.41 2.43 9.99
CA ARG A 178 -9.25 2.91 11.10
C ARG A 178 -10.75 2.79 10.81
N ALA A 179 -11.14 2.92 9.55
CA ALA A 179 -12.55 2.92 9.13
C ALA A 179 -13.18 1.52 9.07
N VAL A 180 -12.36 0.44 9.06
CA VAL A 180 -12.86 -0.94 8.94
C VAL A 180 -12.55 -1.76 10.19
N PRO A 181 -13.42 -2.72 10.59
CA PRO A 181 -13.14 -3.61 11.71
C PRO A 181 -11.97 -4.56 11.40
N ALA A 182 -11.34 -5.12 12.44
CA ALA A 182 -10.37 -6.19 12.28
C ALA A 182 -11.06 -7.44 11.69
N GLY A 183 -10.46 -8.02 10.66
CA GLY A 183 -10.98 -9.21 10.00
C GLY A 183 -10.41 -10.53 10.55
N HIS A 184 -9.27 -10.47 11.25
CA HIS A 184 -8.59 -11.64 11.80
C HIS A 184 -9.07 -11.97 13.22
N PRO A 185 -9.19 -13.27 13.62
CA PRO A 185 -9.65 -13.69 14.96
C PRO A 185 -8.83 -13.13 16.13
N SER A 186 -7.55 -12.77 15.92
CA SER A 186 -6.73 -12.10 16.95
C SER A 186 -7.20 -10.70 17.33
N GLY A 187 -8.13 -10.11 16.58
CA GLY A 187 -8.54 -8.72 16.74
C GLY A 187 -7.49 -7.70 16.30
N LYS A 188 -6.32 -8.13 15.83
CA LYS A 188 -5.23 -7.26 15.35
C LYS A 188 -5.38 -6.92 13.88
N LYS A 189 -4.76 -5.80 13.50
CA LYS A 189 -4.58 -5.33 12.13
C LYS A 189 -3.08 -5.27 11.82
N LEU A 190 -2.72 -5.17 10.56
CA LEU A 190 -1.33 -5.06 10.12
C LEU A 190 -0.56 -3.94 10.84
N ALA A 191 -1.21 -2.77 10.99
CA ALA A 191 -0.61 -1.62 11.65
C ALA A 191 -0.27 -1.86 13.13
N ASP A 192 -0.98 -2.77 13.81
CA ASP A 192 -0.73 -3.10 15.23
C ASP A 192 0.51 -3.98 15.42
N LEU A 193 1.02 -4.57 14.36
CA LEU A 193 2.11 -5.56 14.37
C LEU A 193 3.43 -5.00 13.84
N ALA A 194 3.36 -3.92 13.05
CA ALA A 194 4.51 -3.38 12.35
C ALA A 194 5.49 -2.63 13.27
N ASP A 195 6.79 -2.81 13.04
CA ASP A 195 7.84 -2.00 13.68
C ASP A 195 7.92 -0.59 13.07
N VAL A 196 7.65 -0.49 11.76
CA VAL A 196 7.54 0.78 11.02
C VAL A 196 6.34 0.71 10.10
N ILE A 197 5.60 1.81 9.99
CA ILE A 197 4.47 1.95 9.10
C ILE A 197 4.77 3.06 8.09
N LEU A 198 4.61 2.76 6.81
CA LEU A 198 4.50 3.75 5.75
C LEU A 198 3.01 3.92 5.44
N ASP A 199 2.44 5.02 5.95
CA ASP A 199 1.05 5.40 5.64
C ASP A 199 1.00 5.93 4.20
N ASN A 200 0.28 5.24 3.33
CA ASN A 200 0.17 5.63 1.93
C ASN A 200 -0.83 6.79 1.70
N ALA A 201 -1.46 7.27 2.76
CA ALA A 201 -2.42 8.39 2.73
C ALA A 201 -3.60 8.22 1.75
N ALA A 202 -3.86 7.01 1.26
CA ALA A 202 -5.04 6.75 0.45
C ALA A 202 -6.32 6.94 1.28
N PRO A 203 -7.42 7.46 0.68
CA PRO A 203 -8.68 7.63 1.39
C PRO A 203 -9.29 6.28 1.78
N SER A 204 -10.25 6.31 2.70
CA SER A 204 -11.06 5.12 3.00
C SER A 204 -11.81 4.69 1.73
N GLY A 205 -11.72 3.39 1.38
CA GLY A 205 -12.24 2.87 0.12
C GLY A 205 -11.32 3.03 -1.08
N ASP A 206 -10.15 3.68 -0.92
CA ASP A 206 -9.08 3.84 -1.92
C ASP A 206 -9.40 4.76 -3.12
N ALA A 207 -10.65 4.97 -3.46
CA ALA A 207 -11.03 5.77 -4.64
C ALA A 207 -11.06 7.27 -4.30
N LEU A 208 -10.43 8.08 -5.17
CA LEU A 208 -10.18 9.51 -4.93
C LEU A 208 -11.34 10.41 -5.31
N LEU A 209 -12.04 10.12 -6.42
CA LEU A 209 -13.06 10.98 -7.00
C LEU A 209 -14.45 10.42 -6.75
N GLU A 210 -15.26 11.14 -5.97
CA GLU A 210 -16.66 10.80 -5.73
C GLU A 210 -17.51 10.95 -7.00
N LEU A 211 -18.45 10.01 -7.20
CA LEU A 211 -19.39 10.01 -8.31
C LEU A 211 -20.74 10.60 -7.89
N PRO A 212 -21.40 11.35 -8.76
CA PRO A 212 -22.80 11.74 -8.53
C PRO A 212 -23.67 10.49 -8.33
N GLY A 213 -24.45 10.48 -7.25
CA GLY A 213 -25.32 9.33 -6.94
C GLY A 213 -24.66 8.23 -6.10
N GLY A 214 -23.39 8.41 -5.70
CA GLY A 214 -22.66 7.52 -4.80
C GLY A 214 -21.58 6.68 -5.46
N GLY A 215 -20.66 6.16 -4.62
CA GLY A 215 -19.46 5.49 -5.09
C GLY A 215 -18.33 6.47 -5.43
N ALA A 216 -17.17 5.93 -5.79
CA ALA A 216 -16.00 6.72 -6.18
C ALA A 216 -15.15 5.95 -7.18
N VAL A 217 -14.30 6.64 -7.93
CA VAL A 217 -13.43 6.11 -8.97
C VAL A 217 -11.98 6.58 -8.76
N CYS A 218 -11.03 5.94 -9.43
CA CYS A 218 -9.60 6.24 -9.42
C CYS A 218 -8.92 5.90 -8.08
N ALA A 219 -8.48 4.66 -7.96
CA ALA A 219 -7.69 4.18 -6.81
C ALA A 219 -6.35 4.93 -6.71
N LEU A 220 -5.97 5.30 -5.49
CA LEU A 220 -4.80 6.12 -5.22
C LEU A 220 -3.65 5.33 -4.57
N SER A 221 -3.98 4.27 -3.82
CA SER A 221 -3.02 3.53 -2.99
C SER A 221 -1.81 2.98 -3.76
N THR A 222 -1.99 2.59 -5.02
CA THR A 222 -0.87 2.11 -5.86
C THR A 222 0.11 3.24 -6.18
N LEU A 223 -0.39 4.42 -6.57
CA LEU A 223 0.47 5.57 -6.89
C LEU A 223 1.27 6.04 -5.67
N THR A 224 0.59 6.23 -4.56
CA THR A 224 1.20 6.67 -3.31
C THR A 224 2.14 5.61 -2.73
N GLY A 225 1.75 4.34 -2.83
CA GLY A 225 2.56 3.21 -2.39
C GLY A 225 3.85 3.05 -3.20
N VAL A 226 3.79 3.19 -4.54
CA VAL A 226 4.99 3.18 -5.40
C VAL A 226 5.94 4.31 -5.02
N LEU A 227 5.42 5.52 -4.79
CA LEU A 227 6.25 6.64 -4.34
C LEU A 227 6.97 6.31 -3.03
N LEU A 228 6.27 5.79 -2.02
CA LEU A 228 6.86 5.40 -0.73
C LEU A 228 7.92 4.30 -0.88
N VAL A 229 7.66 3.30 -1.71
CA VAL A 229 8.63 2.23 -2.02
C VAL A 229 9.91 2.82 -2.59
N GLN A 230 9.80 3.68 -3.60
CA GLN A 230 10.97 4.29 -4.24
C GLN A 230 11.71 5.25 -3.29
N MET A 231 11.00 6.01 -2.46
CA MET A 231 11.62 6.85 -1.43
C MET A 231 12.40 6.00 -0.42
N ALA A 232 11.83 4.87 0.04
CA ALA A 232 12.48 3.99 1.00
C ALA A 232 13.72 3.30 0.40
N VAL A 233 13.65 2.86 -0.86
CA VAL A 233 14.80 2.27 -1.58
C VAL A 233 15.91 3.30 -1.79
N ALA A 234 15.58 4.51 -2.21
CA ALA A 234 16.55 5.58 -2.41
C ALA A 234 17.27 5.96 -1.09
N GLU A 235 16.51 6.12 -0.03
CA GLU A 235 17.04 6.45 1.30
C GLU A 235 17.89 5.29 1.86
N ALA A 236 17.46 4.02 1.69
CA ALA A 236 18.23 2.85 2.10
C ALA A 236 19.57 2.77 1.34
N ALA A 237 19.56 3.02 0.03
CA ALA A 237 20.78 3.08 -0.77
C ALA A 237 21.71 4.21 -0.27
N GLY A 238 21.16 5.38 0.06
CA GLY A 238 21.92 6.50 0.66
C GLY A 238 22.55 6.12 2.00
N GLN A 239 21.80 5.45 2.88
CA GLN A 239 22.31 4.99 4.19
C GLN A 239 23.40 3.92 4.05
N LEU A 240 23.28 3.00 3.08
CA LEU A 240 24.34 2.03 2.77
C LEU A 240 25.61 2.74 2.28
N LEU A 241 25.49 3.66 1.33
CA LEU A 241 26.63 4.43 0.82
C LEU A 241 27.31 5.26 1.92
N ALA A 242 26.54 5.89 2.79
CA ALA A 242 27.09 6.67 3.92
C ALA A 242 27.89 5.80 4.91
N SER A 243 27.60 4.49 4.99
CA SER A 243 28.37 3.51 5.78
C SER A 243 29.55 2.89 5.03
N GLY A 244 29.79 3.28 3.77
CA GLY A 244 30.83 2.71 2.92
C GLY A 244 30.43 1.42 2.19
N ASP A 245 29.16 1.01 2.32
CA ASP A 245 28.65 -0.19 1.65
C ASP A 245 28.15 0.15 0.24
N ARG A 246 28.42 -0.73 -0.72
CA ARG A 246 27.85 -0.61 -2.07
C ARG A 246 26.46 -1.29 -2.11
N PRO A 247 25.37 -0.54 -2.37
CA PRO A 247 24.05 -1.15 -2.50
C PRO A 247 24.03 -2.18 -3.64
N PRO A 248 23.55 -3.41 -3.42
CA PRO A 248 23.37 -4.41 -4.48
C PRO A 248 22.12 -4.09 -5.30
N VAL A 249 22.28 -3.36 -6.40
CA VAL A 249 21.18 -2.82 -7.21
C VAL A 249 21.14 -3.50 -8.57
N TYR A 250 19.94 -3.84 -9.04
CA TYR A 250 19.72 -4.30 -10.41
C TYR A 250 19.95 -3.20 -11.42
N VAL A 251 20.71 -3.53 -12.44
CA VAL A 251 20.87 -2.73 -13.65
C VAL A 251 19.92 -3.25 -14.72
N SER A 252 19.44 -2.38 -15.62
CA SER A 252 18.64 -2.84 -16.76
C SER A 252 19.40 -3.90 -17.58
N ALA A 253 18.76 -5.04 -17.85
CA ALA A 253 19.34 -6.08 -18.71
C ALA A 253 19.57 -5.60 -20.16
N ASN A 254 18.97 -4.47 -20.54
CA ASN A 254 19.09 -3.89 -21.87
C ASN A 254 20.32 -2.97 -22.03
N VAL A 255 21.09 -2.75 -20.96
CA VAL A 255 22.36 -2.01 -21.07
C VAL A 255 23.55 -2.98 -21.08
N PRO A 256 24.67 -2.61 -21.73
CA PRO A 256 25.87 -3.49 -21.82
C PRO A 256 26.34 -3.96 -20.44
N GLY A 257 26.50 -5.27 -20.24
CA GLY A 257 26.97 -5.89 -19.02
C GLY A 257 25.89 -5.95 -17.88
N GLY A 258 24.68 -5.42 -18.12
CA GLY A 258 23.62 -5.39 -17.11
C GLY A 258 23.10 -6.78 -16.75
N PHE A 259 22.89 -7.63 -17.75
CA PHE A 259 22.39 -8.99 -17.53
C PHE A 259 23.39 -9.84 -16.73
N GLU A 260 24.65 -9.88 -17.18
CA GLU A 260 25.72 -10.65 -16.54
C GLU A 260 26.01 -10.15 -15.12
N GLY A 261 26.03 -8.81 -14.92
CA GLY A 261 26.23 -8.21 -13.61
C GLY A 261 25.11 -8.55 -12.62
N ASN A 262 23.86 -8.58 -13.09
CA ASN A 262 22.72 -8.99 -12.27
C ASN A 262 22.82 -10.47 -11.86
N LEU A 263 23.17 -11.37 -12.78
CA LEU A 263 23.36 -12.79 -12.46
C LEU A 263 24.45 -12.99 -11.41
N GLU A 264 25.53 -12.22 -11.45
CA GLU A 264 26.60 -12.32 -10.46
C GLU A 264 26.11 -11.87 -9.08
N LEU A 265 25.34 -10.78 -9.00
CA LEU A 265 24.73 -10.32 -7.74
C LEU A 265 23.71 -11.32 -7.19
N GLU A 266 22.91 -11.96 -8.05
CA GLU A 266 21.90 -12.94 -7.65
C GLU A 266 22.50 -14.22 -7.05
N LYS A 267 23.71 -14.61 -7.46
CA LYS A 267 24.39 -15.80 -6.91
C LYS A 267 24.54 -15.73 -5.39
N ARG A 268 24.74 -14.53 -4.82
CA ARG A 268 24.84 -14.31 -3.38
C ARG A 268 23.56 -14.69 -2.65
N TYR A 269 22.41 -14.57 -3.33
CA TYR A 269 21.08 -14.81 -2.77
C TYR A 269 20.40 -16.04 -3.41
N ALA A 270 21.17 -16.93 -4.02
CA ALA A 270 20.65 -18.13 -4.68
C ALA A 270 19.81 -18.98 -3.71
N GLY A 271 18.63 -19.40 -4.18
CA GLY A 271 17.64 -20.13 -3.36
C GLY A 271 16.83 -19.29 -2.40
N ARG A 272 17.17 -18.01 -2.19
CA ARG A 272 16.48 -17.10 -1.26
C ARG A 272 15.64 -16.02 -1.97
N ILE A 273 15.99 -15.69 -3.20
CA ILE A 273 15.19 -14.83 -4.07
C ILE A 273 14.63 -15.66 -5.21
N ARG A 274 13.36 -15.42 -5.54
CA ARG A 274 12.67 -16.17 -6.59
C ARG A 274 12.41 -15.26 -7.78
N ARG A 275 12.80 -15.75 -8.96
CA ARG A 275 12.54 -15.10 -10.22
C ARG A 275 11.55 -15.93 -11.00
N THR A 276 10.32 -15.48 -11.08
CA THR A 276 9.38 -15.99 -12.07
C THR A 276 9.50 -15.15 -13.32
N ALA A 277 9.59 -15.80 -14.49
CA ALA A 277 9.40 -15.10 -15.73
C ALA A 277 8.04 -14.38 -15.70
N SER A 278 8.06 -13.09 -15.93
CA SER A 278 6.86 -12.24 -16.02
C SER A 278 6.21 -12.39 -17.39
#